data_27d1f004564a6a652f8e16a8ef480a6c
#
_entry.id   27d1f004564a6a652f8e16a8ef480a6c
#
_cell.length_a   1.000
_cell.length_b   1.000
_cell.length_c   1.000
_cell.angle_alpha   90.00
_cell.angle_beta   90.00
_cell.angle_gamma   90.00
#
_symmetry.space_group_name_H-M   'P 1'
#
loop_
_entity.id
_entity.type
_entity.pdbx_description
1 polymer ?
#
loop_
_entity_poly.entity_id
_entity_poly.type
_entity_poly.pdbx_seq_one_letter_code
_entity_poly.pdbx_strand_id
1 'polypeptide(L)'
;MNDRMFTNKDLRAMIIPLFIEQFLLLLVGMADTFVVSFVGDAAVSGVSLVNSFNTVAIFLFSALASGGAVIISQYIGSKDNEQAGKAASQLLMFSVVSSVVISVLILVFERPLLNLLFGRVEDDVMAACVEYMRITAYSFPALAVYNAGAAMCRSVGRADVSMYISAIANAVNVVGNIIGVFVLHAGVAGVAYPSLIARAISAVAVTWYCFMHRKTPIRYTLSGI
;
A
#
# COMPACT_ATOMS: atom_id res chain seq x y z
N MET A 1 40.37 11.25 7.53
CA MET A 1 39.56 10.62 6.45
C MET A 1 38.19 10.36 7.01
N ASN A 2 37.19 11.13 6.58
CA ASN A 2 35.82 10.98 7.05
C ASN A 2 35.13 9.97 6.13
N ASP A 3 35.18 8.70 6.50
CA ASP A 3 34.46 7.60 5.83
C ASP A 3 32.94 7.63 6.17
N ARG A 4 32.29 8.76 5.89
CA ARG A 4 30.81 8.77 5.91
C ARG A 4 30.33 8.20 4.57
N MET A 5 29.85 6.96 4.60
CA MET A 5 29.24 6.29 3.43
C MET A 5 28.10 7.11 2.80
N PHE A 6 27.45 7.99 3.57
CA PHE A 6 26.38 8.87 3.12
C PHE A 6 26.65 10.31 3.55
N THR A 7 26.44 11.25 2.63
CA THR A 7 26.48 12.68 2.96
C THR A 7 25.18 13.11 3.63
N ASN A 8 25.21 14.23 4.36
CA ASN A 8 23.98 14.80 4.94
C ASN A 8 22.94 15.15 3.87
N LYS A 9 23.36 15.40 2.63
CA LYS A 9 22.49 15.66 1.48
C LYS A 9 21.78 14.39 1.06
N ASP A 10 22.48 13.26 1.02
CA ASP A 10 21.91 11.95 0.66
C ASP A 10 20.88 11.48 1.71
N LEU A 11 21.20 11.67 3.00
CA LEU A 11 20.29 11.36 4.09
C LEU A 11 19.01 12.20 4.03
N ARG A 12 19.12 13.50 3.78
CA ARG A 12 17.94 14.36 3.61
C ARG A 12 17.11 13.98 2.41
N ALA A 13 17.72 13.62 1.29
CA ALA A 13 17.04 13.18 0.08
C ALA A 13 16.25 11.88 0.27
N MET A 14 16.60 11.06 1.26
CA MET A 14 15.84 9.84 1.62
C MET A 14 14.81 10.11 2.72
N ILE A 15 15.16 10.85 3.76
CA ILE A 15 14.30 11.05 4.94
C ILE A 15 13.11 11.96 4.63
N ILE A 16 13.32 13.06 3.90
CA ILE A 16 12.25 14.03 3.61
C ILE A 16 11.11 13.41 2.79
N PRO A 17 11.36 12.68 1.69
CA PRO A 17 10.29 12.01 0.95
C PRO A 17 9.52 10.99 1.80
N LEU A 18 10.20 10.20 2.62
CA LEU A 18 9.55 9.23 3.51
C LEU A 18 8.67 9.92 4.56
N PHE A 19 9.15 11.02 5.13
CA PHE A 19 8.35 11.80 6.08
C PHE A 19 7.10 12.38 5.43
N ILE A 20 7.22 12.95 4.22
CA ILE A 20 6.09 13.48 3.46
C ILE A 20 5.11 12.36 3.12
N GLU A 21 5.58 11.19 2.69
CA GLU A 21 4.73 10.03 2.39
C GLU A 21 3.91 9.60 3.61
N GLN A 22 4.53 9.49 4.79
CA GLN A 22 3.83 9.15 6.03
C GLN A 22 2.83 10.24 6.46
N PHE A 23 3.19 11.51 6.30
CA PHE A 23 2.30 12.62 6.60
C PHE A 23 1.08 12.63 5.69
N LEU A 24 1.26 12.39 4.39
CA LEU A 24 0.16 12.26 3.43
C LEU A 24 -0.78 11.11 3.77
N LEU A 25 -0.25 9.96 4.21
CA LEU A 25 -1.08 8.83 4.65
C LEU A 25 -1.97 9.20 5.85
N LEU A 26 -1.44 9.95 6.81
CA LEU A 26 -2.24 10.43 7.95
C LEU A 26 -3.35 11.38 7.50
N LEU A 27 -3.04 12.32 6.61
CA LEU A 27 -4.03 13.26 6.07
C LEU A 27 -5.16 12.55 5.31
N VAL A 28 -4.83 11.53 4.52
CA VAL A 28 -5.83 10.73 3.80
C VAL A 28 -6.71 9.97 4.76
N GLY A 29 -6.15 9.33 5.80
CA GLY A 29 -6.93 8.64 6.82
C GLY A 29 -7.93 9.57 7.54
N MET A 30 -7.51 10.81 7.82
CA MET A 30 -8.41 11.83 8.39
C MET A 30 -9.50 12.24 7.39
N ALA A 31 -9.14 12.44 6.13
CA ALA A 31 -10.10 12.81 5.08
C ALA A 31 -11.13 11.69 4.84
N ASP A 32 -10.69 10.42 4.82
CA ASP A 32 -11.56 9.26 4.68
C ASP A 32 -12.58 9.19 5.82
N THR A 33 -12.14 9.36 7.06
CA THR A 33 -13.01 9.38 8.24
C THR A 33 -14.00 10.54 8.18
N PHE A 34 -13.56 11.72 7.77
CA PHE A 34 -14.40 12.88 7.60
C PHE A 34 -15.48 12.66 6.55
N VAL A 35 -15.11 12.15 5.38
CA VAL A 35 -16.07 11.89 4.29
C VAL A 35 -17.08 10.81 4.67
N VAL A 36 -16.63 9.72 5.31
CA VAL A 36 -17.54 8.64 5.72
C VAL A 36 -18.53 9.06 6.80
N SER A 37 -18.22 10.10 7.58
CA SER A 37 -19.14 10.63 8.60
C SER A 37 -20.45 11.14 8.01
N PHE A 38 -20.47 11.54 6.74
CA PHE A 38 -21.68 11.94 6.03
C PHE A 38 -22.55 10.78 5.56
N VAL A 39 -22.03 9.55 5.59
CA VAL A 39 -22.80 8.35 5.23
C VAL A 39 -23.68 7.89 6.39
N GLY A 40 -23.19 7.99 7.62
CA GLY A 40 -23.91 7.64 8.84
C GLY A 40 -23.04 6.95 9.88
N ASP A 41 -23.54 6.86 11.11
CA ASP A 41 -22.79 6.35 12.26
C ASP A 41 -22.40 4.86 12.11
N ALA A 42 -23.28 4.04 11.56
CA ALA A 42 -22.99 2.64 11.27
C ALA A 42 -21.86 2.49 10.26
N ALA A 43 -21.81 3.33 9.23
CA ALA A 43 -20.74 3.37 8.24
C ALA A 43 -19.40 3.78 8.87
N VAL A 44 -19.40 4.82 9.69
CA VAL A 44 -18.20 5.27 10.43
C VAL A 44 -17.65 4.15 11.30
N SER A 45 -18.53 3.50 12.07
CA SER A 45 -18.15 2.40 12.95
C SER A 45 -17.59 1.21 12.16
N GLY A 46 -18.27 0.79 11.11
CA GLY A 46 -17.85 -0.34 10.26
C GLY A 46 -16.53 -0.08 9.55
N VAL A 47 -16.38 1.08 8.93
CA VAL A 47 -15.13 1.48 8.25
C VAL A 47 -13.98 1.60 9.24
N SER A 48 -14.20 2.16 10.42
CA SER A 48 -13.17 2.29 11.46
C SER A 48 -12.67 0.94 11.98
N LEU A 49 -13.59 0.00 12.20
CA LEU A 49 -13.25 -1.37 12.63
C LEU A 49 -12.40 -2.08 11.58
N VAL A 50 -12.83 -2.05 10.32
CA VAL A 50 -12.08 -2.67 9.22
C VAL A 50 -10.76 -1.97 8.96
N ASN A 51 -10.67 -0.65 9.11
CA ASN A 51 -9.41 0.08 8.98
C ASN A 51 -8.39 -0.32 10.05
N SER A 52 -8.82 -0.67 11.25
CA SER A 52 -7.93 -1.22 12.27
C SER A 52 -7.30 -2.53 11.79
N PHE A 53 -8.08 -3.40 11.16
CA PHE A 53 -7.58 -4.62 10.53
C PHE A 53 -6.69 -4.33 9.31
N ASN A 54 -7.10 -3.41 8.45
CA ASN A 54 -6.32 -2.99 7.28
C ASN A 54 -4.94 -2.45 7.67
N THR A 55 -4.84 -1.74 8.79
CA THR A 55 -3.58 -1.24 9.32
C THR A 55 -2.60 -2.38 9.61
N VAL A 56 -3.08 -3.49 10.18
CA VAL A 56 -2.26 -4.69 10.40
C VAL A 56 -1.77 -5.28 9.08
N ALA A 57 -2.64 -5.37 8.07
CA ALA A 57 -2.27 -5.87 6.74
C ALA A 57 -1.24 -4.94 6.06
N ILE A 58 -1.41 -3.63 6.17
CA ILE A 58 -0.46 -2.64 5.65
C ILE A 58 0.92 -2.82 6.30
N PHE A 59 0.99 -2.95 7.61
CA PHE A 59 2.25 -3.20 8.32
C PHE A 59 2.88 -4.53 7.93
N LEU A 60 2.09 -5.58 7.75
CA LEU A 60 2.59 -6.88 7.30
C LEU A 60 3.27 -6.78 5.93
N PHE A 61 2.59 -6.22 4.94
CA PHE A 61 3.17 -6.04 3.60
C PHE A 61 4.35 -5.07 3.58
N SER A 62 4.31 -4.03 4.40
CA SER A 62 5.43 -3.09 4.56
C SER A 62 6.65 -3.76 5.20
N ALA A 63 6.45 -4.62 6.19
CA ALA A 63 7.53 -5.37 6.83
C ALA A 63 8.18 -6.38 5.87
N LEU A 64 7.37 -7.11 5.09
CA LEU A 64 7.85 -8.01 4.05
C LEU A 64 8.68 -7.25 3.00
N ALA A 65 8.18 -6.13 2.53
CA ALA A 65 8.87 -5.27 1.57
C ALA A 65 10.19 -4.72 2.13
N SER A 66 10.19 -4.30 3.39
CA SER A 66 11.38 -3.78 4.07
C SER A 66 12.44 -4.87 4.26
N GLY A 67 12.04 -6.10 4.60
CA GLY A 67 12.95 -7.24 4.67
C GLY A 67 13.61 -7.53 3.32
N GLY A 68 12.83 -7.54 2.24
CA GLY A 68 13.34 -7.68 0.88
C GLY A 68 14.26 -6.53 0.46
N ALA A 69 13.94 -5.30 0.86
CA ALA A 69 14.77 -4.12 0.58
C ALA A 69 16.18 -4.23 1.18
N VAL A 70 16.32 -4.84 2.36
CA VAL A 70 17.63 -5.09 2.98
C VAL A 70 18.47 -6.01 2.10
N ILE A 71 17.91 -7.10 1.62
CA ILE A 71 18.60 -8.06 0.75
C ILE A 71 19.02 -7.37 -0.57
N ILE A 72 18.10 -6.65 -1.19
CA ILE A 72 18.39 -5.89 -2.43
C ILE A 72 19.53 -4.89 -2.19
N SER A 73 19.50 -4.15 -1.10
CA SER A 73 20.52 -3.16 -0.75
C SER A 73 21.89 -3.80 -0.52
N GLN A 74 21.95 -5.01 0.04
CA GLN A 74 23.22 -5.76 0.22
C GLN A 74 23.82 -6.14 -1.13
N TYR A 75 23.02 -6.63 -2.08
CA TYR A 75 23.51 -6.94 -3.43
C TYR A 75 23.94 -5.67 -4.20
N ILE A 76 23.25 -4.56 -4.02
CA ILE A 76 23.69 -3.26 -4.58
C ILE A 76 25.05 -2.86 -4.00
N GLY A 77 25.21 -2.98 -2.69
CA GLY A 77 26.46 -2.65 -1.99
C GLY A 77 27.65 -3.50 -2.45
N SER A 78 27.41 -4.77 -2.79
CA SER A 78 28.40 -5.66 -3.36
C SER A 78 28.60 -5.50 -4.89
N LYS A 79 27.88 -4.56 -5.52
CA LYS A 79 27.88 -4.29 -6.98
C LYS A 79 27.36 -5.45 -7.84
N ASP A 80 26.62 -6.38 -7.24
CA ASP A 80 25.98 -7.49 -7.94
C ASP A 80 24.55 -7.12 -8.33
N ASN A 81 24.43 -6.30 -9.40
CA ASN A 81 23.14 -5.80 -9.88
C ASN A 81 22.24 -6.91 -10.44
N GLU A 82 22.82 -8.04 -10.89
CA GLU A 82 22.06 -9.17 -11.40
C GLU A 82 21.31 -9.86 -10.24
N GLN A 83 22.01 -10.18 -9.16
CA GLN A 83 21.38 -10.78 -7.97
C GLN A 83 20.41 -9.82 -7.29
N ALA A 84 20.70 -8.54 -7.29
CA ALA A 84 19.78 -7.52 -6.79
C ALA A 84 18.47 -7.51 -7.60
N GLY A 85 18.52 -7.61 -8.93
CA GLY A 85 17.35 -7.71 -9.81
C GLY A 85 16.54 -8.98 -9.58
N LYS A 86 17.21 -10.13 -9.38
CA LYS A 86 16.55 -11.40 -9.03
C LYS A 86 15.86 -11.30 -7.67
N ALA A 87 16.52 -10.75 -6.66
CA ALA A 87 15.96 -10.56 -5.33
C ALA A 87 14.73 -9.65 -5.36
N ALA A 88 14.76 -8.57 -6.16
CA ALA A 88 13.62 -7.68 -6.35
C ALA A 88 12.43 -8.40 -7.00
N SER A 89 12.67 -9.23 -8.02
CA SER A 89 11.64 -10.02 -8.68
C SER A 89 11.02 -11.08 -7.76
N GLN A 90 11.85 -11.76 -6.97
CA GLN A 90 11.39 -12.72 -5.96
C GLN A 90 10.55 -12.05 -4.87
N LEU A 91 10.96 -10.85 -4.41
CA LEU A 91 10.18 -10.06 -3.48
C LEU A 91 8.82 -9.73 -4.05
N LEU A 92 8.74 -9.27 -5.30
CA LEU A 92 7.48 -8.96 -5.98
C LEU A 92 6.59 -10.19 -6.06
N MET A 93 7.11 -11.32 -6.55
CA MET A 93 6.36 -12.57 -6.67
C MET A 93 5.84 -13.05 -5.31
N PHE A 94 6.70 -13.08 -4.30
CA PHE A 94 6.31 -13.50 -2.95
C PHE A 94 5.23 -12.57 -2.36
N SER A 95 5.36 -11.26 -2.58
CA SER A 95 4.37 -10.26 -2.14
C SER A 95 3.02 -10.47 -2.82
N VAL A 96 3.01 -10.72 -4.13
CA VAL A 96 1.78 -10.99 -4.90
C VAL A 96 1.13 -12.28 -4.42
N VAL A 97 1.87 -13.38 -4.35
CA VAL A 97 1.32 -14.68 -3.93
C VAL A 97 0.75 -14.60 -2.50
N SER A 98 1.52 -14.07 -1.55
CA SER A 98 1.07 -13.95 -0.17
C SER A 98 -0.17 -13.04 -0.04
N SER A 99 -0.22 -11.93 -0.76
CA SER A 99 -1.37 -11.02 -0.73
C SER A 99 -2.62 -11.63 -1.36
N VAL A 100 -2.48 -12.39 -2.45
CA VAL A 100 -3.60 -13.10 -3.07
C VAL A 100 -4.14 -14.17 -2.11
N VAL A 101 -3.27 -14.94 -1.46
CA VAL A 101 -3.69 -15.95 -0.45
C VAL A 101 -4.44 -15.27 0.69
N ILE A 102 -3.92 -14.18 1.25
CA ILE A 102 -4.56 -13.43 2.32
C ILE A 102 -5.92 -12.86 1.85
N SER A 103 -5.98 -12.29 0.64
CA SER A 103 -7.23 -11.76 0.08
C SER A 103 -8.29 -12.85 -0.07
N VAL A 104 -7.93 -14.01 -0.59
CA VAL A 104 -8.85 -15.14 -0.75
C VAL A 104 -9.33 -15.64 0.62
N LEU A 105 -8.45 -15.77 1.59
CA LEU A 105 -8.83 -16.17 2.95
C LEU A 105 -9.80 -15.18 3.58
N ILE A 106 -9.57 -13.89 3.42
CA ILE A 106 -10.47 -12.84 3.94
C ILE A 106 -11.82 -12.92 3.25
N LEU A 107 -11.87 -13.05 1.91
CA LEU A 107 -13.12 -13.11 1.16
C LEU A 107 -13.94 -14.36 1.49
N VAL A 108 -13.29 -15.49 1.73
CA VAL A 108 -13.96 -16.75 2.09
C VAL A 108 -14.47 -16.71 3.53
N PHE A 109 -13.71 -16.14 4.46
CA PHE A 109 -13.99 -16.12 5.89
C PHE A 109 -14.41 -14.75 6.43
N GLU A 110 -14.93 -13.85 5.58
CA GLU A 110 -15.23 -12.46 5.95
C GLU A 110 -16.07 -12.33 7.22
N ARG A 111 -17.22 -13.03 7.29
CA ARG A 111 -18.11 -12.98 8.47
C ARG A 111 -17.54 -13.67 9.71
N PRO A 112 -17.02 -14.91 9.62
CA PRO A 112 -16.36 -15.54 10.76
C PRO A 112 -15.19 -14.72 11.31
N LEU A 113 -14.40 -14.12 10.42
CA LEU A 113 -13.25 -13.29 10.79
C LEU A 113 -13.70 -12.02 11.53
N LEU A 114 -14.70 -11.32 11.02
CA LEU A 114 -15.26 -10.12 11.66
C LEU A 114 -15.87 -10.42 13.02
N ASN A 115 -16.60 -11.53 13.14
CA ASN A 115 -17.16 -11.98 14.41
C ASN A 115 -16.07 -12.35 15.42
N LEU A 116 -14.98 -12.95 14.97
CA LEU A 116 -13.86 -13.30 15.83
C LEU A 116 -13.10 -12.05 16.32
N LEU A 117 -12.90 -11.07 15.46
CA LEU A 117 -12.13 -9.87 15.76
C LEU A 117 -12.92 -8.84 16.58
N PHE A 118 -14.19 -8.65 16.27
CA PHE A 118 -15.00 -7.56 16.81
C PHE A 118 -16.19 -8.04 17.65
N GLY A 119 -16.40 -9.34 17.74
CA GLY A 119 -17.51 -9.92 18.49
C GLY A 119 -18.87 -9.64 17.83
N ARG A 120 -19.92 -9.55 18.67
CA ARG A 120 -21.27 -9.20 18.22
C ARG A 120 -21.39 -7.68 18.12
N VAL A 121 -21.49 -7.17 16.91
CA VAL A 121 -21.83 -5.78 16.61
C VAL A 121 -23.24 -5.71 16.04
N GLU A 122 -23.82 -4.50 16.01
CA GLU A 122 -25.13 -4.27 15.41
C GLU A 122 -25.13 -4.69 13.92
N ASP A 123 -26.28 -5.17 13.43
CA ASP A 123 -26.39 -5.72 12.07
C ASP A 123 -26.02 -4.71 11.00
N ASP A 124 -26.37 -3.45 11.20
CA ASP A 124 -26.02 -2.35 10.27
C ASP A 124 -24.51 -2.09 10.21
N VAL A 125 -23.85 -2.16 11.37
CA VAL A 125 -22.38 -2.04 11.47
C VAL A 125 -21.71 -3.25 10.83
N MET A 126 -22.23 -4.45 11.06
CA MET A 126 -21.71 -5.68 10.44
C MET A 126 -21.84 -5.62 8.92
N ALA A 127 -22.96 -5.14 8.40
CA ALA A 127 -23.16 -4.98 6.95
C ALA A 127 -22.13 -4.01 6.35
N ALA A 128 -21.88 -2.87 7.02
CA ALA A 128 -20.86 -1.91 6.61
C ALA A 128 -19.45 -2.53 6.66
N CYS A 129 -19.12 -3.29 7.70
CA CYS A 129 -17.86 -4.00 7.82
C CYS A 129 -17.65 -4.99 6.67
N VAL A 130 -18.63 -5.81 6.36
CA VAL A 130 -18.55 -6.82 5.30
C VAL A 130 -18.34 -6.15 3.94
N GLU A 131 -19.12 -5.12 3.63
CA GLU A 131 -19.02 -4.40 2.37
C GLU A 131 -17.63 -3.75 2.19
N TYR A 132 -17.18 -3.04 3.20
CA TYR A 132 -15.89 -2.35 3.16
C TYR A 132 -14.71 -3.34 3.12
N MET A 133 -14.75 -4.39 3.93
CA MET A 133 -13.71 -5.42 3.99
C MET A 133 -13.60 -6.17 2.66
N ARG A 134 -14.72 -6.51 2.03
CA ARG A 134 -14.75 -7.22 0.75
C ARG A 134 -14.05 -6.41 -0.34
N ILE A 135 -14.40 -5.14 -0.49
CA ILE A 135 -13.81 -4.25 -1.48
C ILE A 135 -12.32 -4.04 -1.18
N THR A 136 -11.98 -3.82 0.09
CA THR A 136 -10.59 -3.60 0.51
C THR A 136 -9.72 -4.83 0.33
N ALA A 137 -10.25 -6.04 0.55
CA ALA A 137 -9.53 -7.28 0.31
C ALA A 137 -9.07 -7.43 -1.15
N TYR A 138 -9.87 -7.01 -2.11
CA TYR A 138 -9.45 -6.96 -3.52
C TYR A 138 -8.28 -6.01 -3.79
N SER A 139 -8.06 -5.02 -2.92
CA SER A 139 -6.96 -4.06 -3.06
C SER A 139 -5.63 -4.54 -2.48
N PHE A 140 -5.61 -5.62 -1.70
CA PHE A 140 -4.38 -6.10 -1.06
C PHE A 140 -3.28 -6.54 -2.03
N PRO A 141 -3.55 -7.23 -3.14
CA PRO A 141 -2.52 -7.51 -4.14
C PRO A 141 -1.88 -6.23 -4.70
N ALA A 142 -2.69 -5.22 -4.99
CA ALA A 142 -2.18 -3.92 -5.45
C ALA A 142 -1.33 -3.23 -4.38
N LEU A 143 -1.75 -3.27 -3.13
CA LEU A 143 -0.99 -2.75 -1.99
C LEU A 143 0.36 -3.45 -1.83
N ALA A 144 0.39 -4.77 -1.94
CA ALA A 144 1.62 -5.56 -1.82
C ALA A 144 2.59 -5.26 -2.96
N VAL A 145 2.11 -5.16 -4.19
CA VAL A 145 2.90 -4.77 -5.37
C VAL A 145 3.48 -3.36 -5.19
N TYR A 146 2.68 -2.41 -4.73
CA TYR A 146 3.17 -1.06 -4.44
C TYR A 146 4.28 -1.07 -3.38
N ASN A 147 4.09 -1.78 -2.27
CA ASN A 147 5.11 -1.85 -1.20
C ASN A 147 6.42 -2.47 -1.70
N ALA A 148 6.35 -3.55 -2.48
CA ALA A 148 7.53 -4.18 -3.07
C ALA A 148 8.27 -3.24 -4.03
N GLY A 149 7.56 -2.55 -4.90
CA GLY A 149 8.13 -1.57 -5.83
C GLY A 149 8.70 -0.34 -5.12
N ALA A 150 8.00 0.18 -4.10
CA ALA A 150 8.48 1.28 -3.28
C ALA A 150 9.75 0.89 -2.49
N ALA A 151 9.82 -0.34 -1.98
CA ALA A 151 11.01 -0.87 -1.33
C ALA A 151 12.20 -0.94 -2.29
N MET A 152 11.98 -1.39 -3.52
CA MET A 152 13.01 -1.37 -4.58
C MET A 152 13.47 0.05 -4.88
N CYS A 153 12.54 1.01 -5.05
CA CYS A 153 12.91 2.41 -5.29
C CYS A 153 13.76 2.98 -4.14
N ARG A 154 13.40 2.70 -2.90
CA ARG A 154 14.18 3.11 -1.72
C ARG A 154 15.56 2.46 -1.67
N SER A 155 15.68 1.21 -2.04
CA SER A 155 16.95 0.47 -2.09
C SER A 155 17.96 1.06 -3.08
N VAL A 156 17.47 1.67 -4.16
CA VAL A 156 18.31 2.40 -5.14
C VAL A 156 18.44 3.89 -4.85
N GLY A 157 17.97 4.35 -3.69
CA GLY A 157 18.06 5.76 -3.29
C GLY A 157 17.03 6.69 -3.94
N ARG A 158 15.96 6.16 -4.53
CA ARG A 158 14.90 6.90 -5.22
C ARG A 158 13.58 6.91 -4.44
N ALA A 159 13.65 7.29 -3.16
CA ALA A 159 12.48 7.47 -2.30
C ALA A 159 11.53 8.58 -2.80
N ASP A 160 12.03 9.53 -3.60
CA ASP A 160 11.24 10.55 -4.26
C ASP A 160 10.15 9.96 -5.17
N VAL A 161 10.44 8.88 -5.87
CA VAL A 161 9.48 8.21 -6.78
C VAL A 161 8.29 7.64 -6.01
N SER A 162 8.53 6.91 -4.92
CA SER A 162 7.45 6.37 -4.10
C SER A 162 6.60 7.48 -3.47
N MET A 163 7.22 8.57 -3.05
CA MET A 163 6.53 9.76 -2.53
C MET A 163 5.60 10.38 -3.57
N TYR A 164 6.06 10.61 -4.81
CA TYR A 164 5.23 11.19 -5.86
C TYR A 164 4.07 10.28 -6.26
N ILE A 165 4.32 8.99 -6.40
CA ILE A 165 3.26 8.01 -6.71
C ILE A 165 2.23 7.99 -5.58
N SER A 166 2.65 7.95 -4.33
CA SER A 166 1.77 8.01 -3.16
C SER A 166 0.96 9.30 -3.11
N ALA A 167 1.58 10.45 -3.39
CA ALA A 167 0.88 11.74 -3.41
C ALA A 167 -0.23 11.78 -4.48
N ILE A 168 0.03 11.28 -5.68
CA ILE A 168 -0.97 11.21 -6.76
C ILE A 168 -2.09 10.23 -6.37
N ALA A 169 -1.76 9.07 -5.84
CA ALA A 169 -2.75 8.08 -5.41
C ALA A 169 -3.63 8.61 -4.28
N ASN A 170 -3.05 9.33 -3.33
CA ASN A 170 -3.79 9.95 -2.24
C ASN A 170 -4.74 11.05 -2.75
N ALA A 171 -4.32 11.85 -3.72
CA ALA A 171 -5.19 12.83 -4.37
C ALA A 171 -6.36 12.15 -5.10
N VAL A 172 -6.12 11.08 -5.82
CA VAL A 172 -7.16 10.26 -6.48
C VAL A 172 -8.12 9.67 -5.44
N ASN A 173 -7.62 9.18 -4.32
CA ASN A 173 -8.43 8.64 -3.23
C ASN A 173 -9.38 9.70 -2.66
N VAL A 174 -8.87 10.87 -2.28
CA VAL A 174 -9.68 11.95 -1.69
C VAL A 174 -10.73 12.46 -2.67
N VAL A 175 -10.36 12.73 -3.91
CA VAL A 175 -11.30 13.15 -4.96
C VAL A 175 -12.35 12.07 -5.22
N GLY A 176 -11.93 10.82 -5.30
CA GLY A 176 -12.82 9.69 -5.49
C GLY A 176 -13.80 9.49 -4.33
N ASN A 177 -13.38 9.68 -3.09
CA ASN A 177 -14.25 9.63 -1.91
C ASN A 177 -15.33 10.72 -1.95
N ILE A 178 -14.94 11.93 -2.31
CA ILE A 178 -15.90 13.05 -2.46
C ILE A 178 -16.92 12.72 -3.54
N ILE A 179 -16.49 12.26 -4.69
CA ILE A 179 -17.38 11.85 -5.79
C ILE A 179 -18.25 10.68 -5.35
N GLY A 180 -17.68 9.63 -4.77
CA GLY A 180 -18.39 8.41 -4.38
C GLY A 180 -19.48 8.64 -3.35
N VAL A 181 -19.23 9.48 -2.36
CA VAL A 181 -20.17 9.77 -1.28
C VAL A 181 -21.17 10.86 -1.65
N PHE A 182 -20.71 12.00 -2.17
CA PHE A 182 -21.57 13.18 -2.38
C PHE A 182 -22.24 13.23 -3.76
N VAL A 183 -21.65 12.64 -4.79
CA VAL A 183 -22.20 12.66 -6.15
C VAL A 183 -22.94 11.36 -6.46
N LEU A 184 -22.31 10.22 -6.20
CA LEU A 184 -22.87 8.90 -6.51
C LEU A 184 -23.74 8.34 -5.38
N HIS A 185 -23.69 8.91 -4.19
CA HIS A 185 -24.40 8.44 -2.99
C HIS A 185 -24.21 6.93 -2.75
N ALA A 186 -22.99 6.44 -2.99
CA ALA A 186 -22.68 5.00 -2.95
C ALA A 186 -22.45 4.46 -1.52
N GLY A 187 -22.62 5.27 -0.48
CA GLY A 187 -22.46 4.87 0.91
C GLY A 187 -21.03 4.42 1.22
N VAL A 188 -20.88 3.29 1.90
CA VAL A 188 -19.58 2.70 2.26
C VAL A 188 -18.74 2.33 1.03
N ALA A 189 -19.37 1.84 -0.02
CA ALA A 189 -18.68 1.56 -1.30
C ALA A 189 -18.08 2.82 -1.91
N GLY A 190 -18.68 3.98 -1.69
CA GLY A 190 -18.18 5.28 -2.16
C GLY A 190 -16.84 5.70 -1.55
N VAL A 191 -16.42 5.09 -0.44
CA VAL A 191 -15.10 5.28 0.18
C VAL A 191 -14.17 4.11 -0.15
N ALA A 192 -14.70 2.90 -0.26
CA ALA A 192 -13.91 1.70 -0.51
C ALA A 192 -13.37 1.61 -1.95
N TYR A 193 -14.18 1.86 -2.96
CA TYR A 193 -13.76 1.82 -4.36
C TYR A 193 -12.67 2.84 -4.71
N PRO A 194 -12.73 4.11 -4.29
CA PRO A 194 -11.62 5.04 -4.50
C PRO A 194 -10.30 4.56 -3.91
N SER A 195 -10.31 3.94 -2.74
CA SER A 195 -9.13 3.33 -2.13
C SER A 195 -8.57 2.19 -2.98
N LEU A 196 -9.45 1.33 -3.53
CA LEU A 196 -9.07 0.27 -4.46
C LEU A 196 -8.42 0.84 -5.73
N ILE A 197 -9.04 1.84 -6.33
CA ILE A 197 -8.54 2.50 -7.55
C ILE A 197 -7.19 3.17 -7.28
N ALA A 198 -7.05 3.89 -6.18
CA ALA A 198 -5.80 4.55 -5.81
C ALA A 198 -4.65 3.55 -5.62
N ARG A 199 -4.91 2.42 -4.96
CA ARG A 199 -3.93 1.34 -4.78
C ARG A 199 -3.56 0.68 -6.11
N ALA A 200 -4.53 0.46 -7.00
CA ALA A 200 -4.29 -0.09 -8.33
C ALA A 200 -3.42 0.85 -9.18
N ILE A 201 -3.69 2.14 -9.17
CA ILE A 201 -2.88 3.17 -9.85
C ILE A 201 -1.46 3.18 -9.31
N SER A 202 -1.28 3.14 -7.98
CA SER A 202 0.03 3.09 -7.34
C SER A 202 0.82 1.86 -7.76
N ALA A 203 0.18 0.69 -7.77
CA ALA A 203 0.81 -0.57 -8.16
C ALA A 203 1.27 -0.54 -9.62
N VAL A 204 0.40 -0.08 -10.52
CA VAL A 204 0.73 0.05 -11.94
C VAL A 204 1.86 1.06 -12.17
N ALA A 205 1.80 2.21 -11.53
CA ALA A 205 2.80 3.27 -11.68
C ALA A 205 4.18 2.83 -11.19
N VAL A 206 4.28 2.21 -10.01
CA VAL A 206 5.56 1.75 -9.46
C VAL A 206 6.13 0.58 -10.25
N THR A 207 5.28 -0.33 -10.71
CA THR A 207 5.70 -1.48 -11.53
C THR A 207 6.21 -1.01 -12.89
N TRP A 208 5.48 -0.10 -13.53
CA TRP A 208 5.92 0.51 -14.77
C TRP A 208 7.28 1.21 -14.62
N TYR A 209 7.46 1.98 -13.55
CA TYR A 209 8.74 2.62 -13.25
C TYR A 209 9.87 1.59 -13.07
N CYS A 210 9.64 0.53 -12.31
CA CYS A 210 10.66 -0.50 -12.03
C CYS A 210 11.04 -1.32 -13.27
N PHE A 211 10.10 -1.54 -14.21
CA PHE A 211 10.40 -2.28 -15.45
C PHE A 211 11.00 -1.41 -16.55
N MET A 212 10.51 -0.17 -16.71
CA MET A 212 10.77 0.64 -17.90
C MET A 212 11.87 1.68 -17.72
N HIS A 213 12.18 2.08 -16.48
CA HIS A 213 13.11 3.19 -16.28
C HIS A 213 14.57 2.77 -16.50
N ARG A 214 15.14 3.24 -17.62
CA ARG A 214 16.52 2.87 -18.06
C ARG A 214 17.65 3.34 -17.12
N LYS A 215 17.37 4.27 -16.21
CA LYS A 215 18.36 4.87 -15.29
C LYS A 215 18.46 4.15 -13.94
N THR A 216 17.59 3.19 -13.64
CA THR A 216 17.71 2.38 -12.43
C THR A 216 18.75 1.27 -12.64
N PRO A 217 19.72 1.10 -11.73
CA PRO A 217 20.73 0.05 -11.85
C PRO A 217 20.13 -1.37 -11.74
N ILE A 218 18.89 -1.46 -11.25
CA ILE A 218 18.20 -2.73 -11.00
C ILE A 218 16.85 -2.68 -11.70
N ARG A 219 16.46 -3.82 -12.30
CA ARG A 219 15.14 -4.04 -12.90
C ARG A 219 14.56 -5.35 -12.45
N TYR A 220 13.24 -5.43 -12.44
CA TYR A 220 12.59 -6.73 -12.37
C TYR A 220 13.01 -7.56 -13.59
N THR A 221 13.44 -8.80 -13.36
CA THR A 221 13.83 -9.74 -14.42
C THR A 221 12.91 -10.94 -14.38
N LEU A 222 12.36 -11.31 -15.52
CA LEU A 222 11.51 -12.50 -15.63
C LEU A 222 12.29 -13.79 -15.32
N SER A 223 13.61 -13.78 -15.47
CA SER A 223 14.49 -14.93 -15.14
C SER A 223 14.71 -15.10 -13.63
N GLY A 224 14.21 -14.21 -12.79
CA GLY A 224 14.31 -14.29 -11.32
C GLY A 224 13.07 -14.85 -10.63
N ILE A 225 12.03 -15.17 -11.43
CA ILE A 225 10.74 -15.68 -10.95
C ILE A 225 10.71 -17.21 -11.01
#